data_e05cf975542766b20040d5864769e5f8
#
_entry.id   e05cf975542766b20040d5864769e5f8
#
_cell.length_a   1.000
_cell.length_b   1.000
_cell.length_c   1.000
_cell.angle_alpha   90.00
_cell.angle_beta   90.00
_cell.angle_gamma   90.00
#
_symmetry.space_group_name_H-M   'P 1'
#
loop_
_entity.id
_entity.type
_entity.pdbx_description
1 polymer ?
#
loop_
_entity_poly.entity_id
_entity_poly.type
_entity_poly.pdbx_seq_one_letter_code
_entity_poly.pdbx_strand_id
1 'polypeptide(L)'
;MKILVLEDEQRNAMRLIRLLNGIDTTFTIEGPLASIKETVEFFQSGKAADLILADIRLTDGLSFEALKYAPATVPIIFTTAYDEYAVQAFKFNSFDYLLKPVDADELEAAIDKAIKTGRNYADENLRQLFDALQKNQFRYRERFLLPYRDGYKTVRVSDINHIELENKTVYLRLNNGTS
;
A
#
# COMPACT_ATOMS: atom_id res chain seq x y z
N MET A 1 -18.17 3.82 15.58
CA MET A 1 -17.79 3.36 14.23
C MET A 1 -16.79 2.25 14.35
N LYS A 2 -16.97 1.14 13.61
CA LYS A 2 -16.00 0.03 13.54
C LYS A 2 -15.03 0.23 12.39
N ILE A 3 -13.73 0.26 12.68
CA ILE A 3 -12.66 0.42 11.70
C ILE A 3 -11.85 -0.88 11.65
N LEU A 4 -11.77 -1.49 10.46
CA LEU A 4 -10.91 -2.63 10.21
C LEU A 4 -9.55 -2.14 9.71
N VAL A 5 -8.48 -2.58 10.34
CA VAL A 5 -7.10 -2.25 9.94
C VAL A 5 -6.45 -3.49 9.33
N LEU A 6 -5.97 -3.36 8.09
CA LEU A 6 -5.17 -4.35 7.38
C LEU A 6 -3.74 -3.83 7.27
N GLU A 7 -2.82 -4.45 7.98
CA GLU A 7 -1.41 -4.02 8.04
C GLU A 7 -0.55 -5.16 8.59
N ASP A 8 0.44 -5.57 7.86
CA ASP A 8 1.33 -6.66 8.25
C ASP A 8 2.52 -6.19 9.09
N GLU A 9 2.88 -4.92 8.98
CA GLU A 9 3.97 -4.35 9.75
C GLU A 9 3.48 -3.83 11.10
N GLN A 10 3.79 -4.54 12.18
CA GLN A 10 3.30 -4.25 13.53
C GLN A 10 3.54 -2.79 13.99
N ARG A 11 4.66 -2.18 13.58
CA ARG A 11 4.97 -0.78 13.94
C ARG A 11 4.00 0.19 13.27
N ASN A 12 3.68 -0.03 12.01
CA ASN A 12 2.72 0.80 11.25
C ASN A 12 1.31 0.59 11.80
N ALA A 13 0.91 -0.64 12.05
CA ALA A 13 -0.37 -0.96 12.67
C ALA A 13 -0.57 -0.25 14.01
N MET A 14 0.42 -0.33 14.90
CA MET A 14 0.39 0.36 16.20
C MET A 14 0.36 1.89 16.07
N ARG A 15 1.01 2.44 15.04
CA ARG A 15 0.93 3.87 14.74
C ARG A 15 -0.49 4.26 14.28
N LEU A 16 -1.07 3.54 13.33
CA LEU A 16 -2.44 3.78 12.84
C LEU A 16 -3.45 3.71 13.98
N ILE A 17 -3.37 2.68 14.81
CA ILE A 17 -4.26 2.52 15.98
C ILE A 17 -4.15 3.70 16.94
N ARG A 18 -2.94 4.20 17.20
CA ARG A 18 -2.74 5.38 18.05
C ARG A 18 -3.34 6.65 17.42
N LEU A 19 -3.17 6.84 16.12
CA LEU A 19 -3.75 7.98 15.40
C LEU A 19 -5.28 7.93 15.44
N LEU A 20 -5.87 6.78 15.16
CA LEU A 20 -7.32 6.58 15.23
C LEU A 20 -7.88 6.89 16.62
N ASN A 21 -7.24 6.41 17.68
CA ASN A 21 -7.64 6.70 19.06
C ASN A 21 -7.44 8.18 19.43
N GLY A 22 -6.51 8.88 18.78
CA GLY A 22 -6.30 10.31 18.93
C GLY A 22 -7.40 11.16 18.26
N ILE A 23 -7.95 10.67 17.14
CA ILE A 23 -9.03 11.33 16.40
C ILE A 23 -10.35 11.16 17.16
N ASP A 24 -10.71 9.93 17.51
CA ASP A 24 -11.96 9.66 18.25
C ASP A 24 -11.84 8.37 19.06
N THR A 25 -11.91 8.50 20.38
CA THR A 25 -11.84 7.38 21.32
C THR A 25 -13.05 6.43 21.27
N THR A 26 -14.11 6.80 20.58
CA THR A 26 -15.30 5.95 20.39
C THR A 26 -15.17 4.96 19.25
N PHE A 27 -14.10 5.04 18.46
CA PHE A 27 -13.84 4.07 17.41
C PHE A 27 -13.57 2.69 17.99
N THR A 28 -14.20 1.68 17.42
CA THR A 28 -13.92 0.28 17.70
C THR A 28 -12.98 -0.24 16.61
N ILE A 29 -11.74 -0.57 16.98
CA ILE A 29 -10.73 -0.99 16.01
C ILE A 29 -10.67 -2.53 16.00
N GLU A 30 -10.88 -3.12 14.83
CA GLU A 30 -10.72 -4.54 14.55
C GLU A 30 -9.38 -4.76 13.82
N GLY A 31 -8.69 -5.84 14.13
CA GLY A 31 -7.36 -6.13 13.60
C GLY A 31 -6.24 -5.68 14.55
N PRO A 32 -5.01 -5.42 14.08
CA PRO A 32 -4.61 -5.48 12.68
C PRO A 32 -4.64 -6.90 12.11
N LEU A 33 -5.08 -7.04 10.85
CA LEU A 33 -4.99 -8.29 10.10
C LEU A 33 -3.78 -8.17 9.15
N ALA A 34 -2.89 -9.15 9.20
CA ALA A 34 -1.61 -9.08 8.51
C ALA A 34 -1.62 -9.78 7.14
N SER A 35 -2.68 -10.51 6.81
CA SER A 35 -2.73 -11.36 5.61
C SER A 35 -4.07 -11.29 4.89
N ILE A 36 -4.05 -11.63 3.61
CA ILE A 36 -5.25 -11.86 2.80
C ILE A 36 -6.13 -12.92 3.45
N LYS A 37 -5.51 -14.01 3.90
CA LYS A 37 -6.21 -15.13 4.54
C LYS A 37 -7.01 -14.67 5.76
N GLU A 38 -6.39 -13.98 6.70
CA GLU A 38 -7.06 -13.46 7.90
C GLU A 38 -8.21 -12.52 7.55
N THR A 39 -8.00 -11.68 6.54
CA THR A 39 -9.01 -10.73 6.06
C THR A 39 -10.22 -11.43 5.44
N VAL A 40 -9.98 -12.46 4.62
CA VAL A 40 -11.06 -13.27 4.04
C VAL A 40 -11.85 -14.01 5.15
N GLU A 41 -11.15 -14.61 6.12
CA GLU A 41 -11.77 -15.25 7.27
C GLU A 41 -12.62 -14.29 8.09
N PHE A 42 -12.13 -13.03 8.29
CA PHE A 42 -12.88 -11.99 8.96
C PHE A 42 -14.25 -11.75 8.28
N PHE A 43 -14.27 -11.52 6.98
CA PHE A 43 -15.53 -11.27 6.25
C PHE A 43 -16.41 -12.52 6.18
N GLN A 44 -15.84 -13.70 5.98
CA GLN A 44 -16.59 -14.95 5.92
C GLN A 44 -17.22 -15.34 7.27
N SER A 45 -16.65 -14.89 8.38
CA SER A 45 -17.23 -15.08 9.72
C SER A 45 -18.46 -14.21 10.00
N GLY A 46 -18.89 -13.39 9.04
CA GLY A 46 -20.04 -12.47 9.20
C GLY A 46 -19.72 -11.22 10.00
N LYS A 47 -18.44 -10.95 10.30
CA LYS A 47 -18.00 -9.70 10.90
C LYS A 47 -18.14 -8.56 9.90
N ALA A 48 -18.42 -7.36 10.40
CA ALA A 48 -18.58 -6.17 9.58
C ALA A 48 -17.71 -5.03 10.11
N ALA A 49 -17.31 -4.15 9.18
CA ALA A 49 -16.67 -2.88 9.46
C ALA A 49 -17.43 -1.75 8.79
N ASP A 50 -17.36 -0.56 9.37
CA ASP A 50 -17.95 0.66 8.80
C ASP A 50 -16.94 1.38 7.90
N LEU A 51 -15.64 1.14 8.10
CA LEU A 51 -14.51 1.68 7.35
C LEU A 51 -13.37 0.67 7.36
N ILE A 52 -12.62 0.60 6.28
CA ILE A 52 -11.40 -0.22 6.18
C ILE A 52 -10.20 0.70 5.92
N LEU A 53 -9.17 0.59 6.77
CA LEU A 53 -7.83 1.11 6.48
C LEU A 53 -6.96 -0.06 6.05
N ALA A 54 -6.46 -0.02 4.82
CA ALA A 54 -5.75 -1.15 4.25
C ALA A 54 -4.39 -0.75 3.69
N ASP A 55 -3.32 -1.41 4.17
CA ASP A 55 -2.10 -1.44 3.37
C ASP A 55 -2.38 -2.17 2.06
N ILE A 56 -1.76 -1.70 1.00
CA ILE A 56 -1.84 -2.33 -0.32
C ILE A 56 -1.13 -3.69 -0.30
N ARG A 57 0.00 -3.81 0.41
CA ARG A 57 0.72 -5.07 0.56
C ARG A 57 0.49 -5.67 1.93
N LEU A 58 0.21 -6.97 1.94
CA LEU A 58 0.15 -7.81 3.11
C LEU A 58 1.16 -8.96 2.96
N THR A 59 1.37 -9.74 4.01
CA THR A 59 2.37 -10.83 4.04
C THR A 59 2.24 -11.83 2.88
N ASP A 60 1.02 -12.10 2.42
CA ASP A 60 0.70 -13.13 1.44
C ASP A 60 0.20 -12.57 0.10
N GLY A 61 0.28 -11.25 -0.12
CA GLY A 61 -0.05 -10.64 -1.41
C GLY A 61 -0.68 -9.25 -1.31
N LEU A 62 -1.54 -8.90 -2.26
CA LEU A 62 -2.20 -7.60 -2.28
C LEU A 62 -3.55 -7.65 -1.56
N SER A 63 -3.79 -6.67 -0.68
CA SER A 63 -5.04 -6.56 0.09
C SER A 63 -6.30 -6.54 -0.78
N PHE A 64 -6.20 -6.10 -2.04
CA PHE A 64 -7.32 -6.13 -3.00
C PHE A 64 -7.96 -7.51 -3.17
N GLU A 65 -7.17 -8.57 -3.05
CA GLU A 65 -7.68 -9.94 -3.18
C GLU A 65 -8.66 -10.28 -2.05
N ALA A 66 -8.39 -9.78 -0.85
CA ALA A 66 -9.27 -9.94 0.30
C ALA A 66 -10.44 -8.94 0.28
N LEU A 67 -10.21 -7.73 -0.20
CA LEU A 67 -11.23 -6.68 -0.24
C LEU A 67 -12.40 -6.98 -1.20
N LYS A 68 -12.25 -7.95 -2.10
CA LYS A 68 -13.38 -8.48 -2.90
C LYS A 68 -14.48 -9.10 -2.04
N TYR A 69 -14.17 -9.52 -0.83
CA TYR A 69 -15.11 -10.10 0.13
C TYR A 69 -15.74 -9.06 1.04
N ALA A 70 -15.22 -7.83 1.02
CA ALA A 70 -15.82 -6.72 1.75
C ALA A 70 -17.15 -6.30 1.10
N PRO A 71 -18.15 -5.88 1.89
CA PRO A 71 -19.37 -5.29 1.33
C PRO A 71 -19.02 -4.04 0.50
N ALA A 72 -19.59 -3.94 -0.70
CA ALA A 72 -19.31 -2.84 -1.64
C ALA A 72 -19.67 -1.44 -1.09
N THR A 73 -20.44 -1.38 -0.01
CA THR A 73 -20.85 -0.14 0.64
C THR A 73 -19.86 0.36 1.69
N VAL A 74 -18.85 -0.44 2.06
CA VAL A 74 -17.87 -0.07 3.08
C VAL A 74 -16.76 0.74 2.42
N PRO A 75 -16.54 1.99 2.84
CA PRO A 75 -15.45 2.81 2.31
C PRO A 75 -14.09 2.23 2.69
N ILE A 76 -13.12 2.39 1.77
CA ILE A 76 -11.75 1.90 1.94
C ILE A 76 -10.80 3.08 1.79
N ILE A 77 -9.90 3.25 2.75
CA ILE A 77 -8.76 4.16 2.69
C ILE A 77 -7.51 3.30 2.61
N PHE A 78 -6.74 3.47 1.55
CA PHE A 78 -5.46 2.77 1.42
C PHE A 78 -4.34 3.53 2.13
N THR A 79 -3.45 2.78 2.77
CA THR A 79 -2.17 3.27 3.26
C THR A 79 -1.06 2.59 2.48
N THR A 80 -0.04 3.33 2.03
CA THR A 80 0.99 2.74 1.18
C THR A 80 2.32 3.46 1.29
N ALA A 81 3.42 2.72 1.11
CA ALA A 81 4.76 3.26 0.93
C ALA A 81 5.15 3.45 -0.55
N TYR A 82 4.22 3.22 -1.49
CA TYR A 82 4.53 3.26 -2.93
C TYR A 82 4.68 4.68 -3.45
N ASP A 83 5.66 4.84 -4.35
CA ASP A 83 6.03 6.09 -4.99
C ASP A 83 4.87 6.80 -5.70
N GLU A 84 4.95 8.14 -5.75
CA GLU A 84 3.96 9.10 -6.28
C GLU A 84 3.39 8.77 -7.69
N TYR A 85 4.06 7.95 -8.49
CA TYR A 85 3.60 7.61 -9.84
C TYR A 85 2.38 6.69 -9.89
N ALA A 86 2.30 5.72 -8.98
CA ALA A 86 1.09 4.91 -8.84
C ALA A 86 -0.06 5.75 -8.24
N VAL A 87 0.31 6.62 -7.34
CA VAL A 87 -0.53 7.51 -6.56
C VAL A 87 -1.20 8.60 -7.41
N GLN A 88 -0.53 9.18 -8.41
CA GLN A 88 -1.15 10.21 -9.28
C GLN A 88 -2.33 9.65 -10.10
N ALA A 89 -2.27 8.38 -10.50
CA ALA A 89 -3.38 7.73 -11.19
C ALA A 89 -4.62 7.57 -10.27
N PHE A 90 -4.41 7.53 -8.94
CA PHE A 90 -5.47 7.36 -7.94
C PHE A 90 -6.15 8.65 -7.50
N LYS A 91 -5.46 9.79 -7.54
CA LYS A 91 -6.04 11.11 -7.17
C LYS A 91 -7.29 11.46 -7.96
N PHE A 92 -7.49 10.86 -9.11
CA PHE A 92 -8.64 11.12 -9.97
C PHE A 92 -9.89 10.28 -9.69
N ASN A 93 -9.80 9.22 -8.87
CA ASN A 93 -10.92 8.29 -8.66
C ASN A 93 -11.22 7.98 -7.19
N SER A 94 -11.78 8.91 -6.47
CA SER A 94 -12.68 8.75 -5.30
C SER A 94 -12.34 7.84 -4.11
N PHE A 95 -11.27 7.09 -4.07
CA PHE A 95 -10.73 6.52 -2.84
C PHE A 95 -9.67 7.46 -2.29
N ASP A 96 -9.66 7.65 -0.98
CA ASP A 96 -8.52 8.30 -0.35
C ASP A 96 -7.42 7.27 -0.13
N TYR A 97 -6.19 7.73 -0.24
CA TYR A 97 -5.03 6.97 0.11
C TYR A 97 -4.06 7.88 0.86
N LEU A 98 -3.33 7.28 1.75
CA LEU A 98 -2.38 7.98 2.59
C LEU A 98 -0.99 7.40 2.38
N LEU A 99 -0.01 8.27 2.22
CA LEU A 99 1.39 7.85 2.15
C LEU A 99 1.92 7.54 3.54
N LYS A 100 2.67 6.46 3.66
CA LYS A 100 3.43 6.15 4.87
C LYS A 100 4.69 7.02 4.95
N PRO A 101 5.00 7.63 6.09
CA PRO A 101 4.33 7.53 7.39
C PRO A 101 3.05 8.36 7.45
N VAL A 102 1.91 7.75 7.78
CA VAL A 102 0.60 8.39 7.81
C VAL A 102 0.59 9.58 8.77
N ASP A 103 0.11 10.73 8.31
CA ASP A 103 -0.10 11.94 9.10
C ASP A 103 -1.48 11.93 9.77
N ALA A 104 -1.59 12.57 10.96
CA ALA A 104 -2.83 12.58 11.73
C ALA A 104 -3.93 13.40 11.04
N ASP A 105 -3.59 14.58 10.53
CA ASP A 105 -4.55 15.50 9.92
C ASP A 105 -5.04 14.94 8.57
N GLU A 106 -4.13 14.29 7.81
CA GLU A 106 -4.48 13.60 6.57
C GLU A 106 -5.41 12.40 6.83
N LEU A 107 -5.16 11.62 7.89
CA LEU A 107 -5.99 10.50 8.27
C LEU A 107 -7.39 10.96 8.69
N GLU A 108 -7.49 12.00 9.51
CA GLU A 108 -8.77 12.57 9.94
C GLU A 108 -9.59 13.08 8.75
N ALA A 109 -8.96 13.83 7.84
CA ALA A 109 -9.62 14.33 6.64
C ALA A 109 -10.09 13.20 5.72
N ALA A 110 -9.33 12.13 5.56
CA ALA A 110 -9.68 10.98 4.76
C ALA A 110 -10.86 10.19 5.38
N ILE A 111 -10.87 10.03 6.70
CA ILE A 111 -12.00 9.40 7.43
C ILE A 111 -13.26 10.24 7.25
N ASP A 112 -13.18 11.54 7.45
CA ASP A 112 -14.31 12.46 7.29
C ASP A 112 -14.90 12.40 5.87
N LYS A 113 -14.06 12.37 4.87
CA LYS A 113 -14.46 12.25 3.47
C LYS A 113 -15.13 10.90 3.21
N ALA A 114 -14.53 9.79 3.68
CA ALA A 114 -15.07 8.45 3.51
C ALA A 114 -16.49 8.33 4.13
N ILE A 115 -16.70 8.90 5.32
CA ILE A 115 -18.01 8.91 5.99
C ILE A 115 -19.04 9.73 5.20
N LYS A 116 -18.65 10.92 4.71
CA LYS A 116 -19.56 11.83 3.98
C LYS A 116 -19.94 11.31 2.60
N THR A 117 -19.00 10.62 1.92
CA THR A 117 -19.15 10.17 0.53
C THR A 117 -19.64 8.72 0.43
N GLY A 118 -19.62 7.98 1.49
CA GLY A 118 -19.61 6.54 1.67
C GLY A 118 -20.78 5.71 1.15
N ARG A 119 -21.44 6.04 0.03
CA ARG A 119 -22.52 5.16 -0.49
C ARG A 119 -22.52 4.88 -2.01
N ASN A 120 -21.63 5.47 -2.81
CA ASN A 120 -21.78 5.38 -4.27
C ASN A 120 -20.54 4.98 -5.09
N TYR A 121 -19.46 4.43 -4.51
CA TYR A 121 -18.18 4.31 -5.22
C TYR A 121 -17.58 2.91 -5.33
N ALA A 122 -18.36 1.85 -5.22
CA ALA A 122 -17.77 0.55 -4.90
C ALA A 122 -17.14 -0.26 -6.05
N ASP A 123 -17.64 -0.24 -7.28
CA ASP A 123 -17.26 -1.31 -8.22
C ASP A 123 -16.27 -0.93 -9.34
N GLU A 124 -16.45 0.19 -9.98
CA GLU A 124 -15.68 0.50 -11.21
C GLU A 124 -14.26 1.00 -10.90
N ASN A 125 -14.12 1.73 -9.83
CA ASN A 125 -12.85 2.31 -9.41
C ASN A 125 -11.89 1.28 -8.81
N LEU A 126 -12.41 0.29 -8.07
CA LEU A 126 -11.61 -0.84 -7.57
C LEU A 126 -11.04 -1.69 -8.70
N ARG A 127 -11.81 -1.93 -9.76
CA ARG A 127 -11.34 -2.70 -10.93
C ARG A 127 -10.23 -1.97 -11.68
N GLN A 128 -10.38 -0.66 -11.92
CA GLN A 128 -9.35 0.16 -12.56
C GLN A 128 -8.06 0.23 -11.72
N LEU A 129 -8.21 0.30 -10.41
CA LEU A 129 -7.11 0.20 -9.45
C LEU A 129 -6.38 -1.14 -9.57
N PHE A 130 -7.14 -2.24 -9.60
CA PHE A 130 -6.61 -3.59 -9.77
C PHE A 130 -5.78 -3.73 -11.04
N ASP A 131 -6.34 -3.26 -12.16
CA ASP A 131 -5.67 -3.33 -13.47
C ASP A 131 -4.38 -2.50 -13.51
N ALA A 132 -4.39 -1.31 -12.89
CA ALA A 132 -3.22 -0.45 -12.81
C ALA A 132 -2.11 -1.05 -11.95
N LEU A 133 -2.46 -1.68 -10.82
CA LEU A 133 -1.48 -2.31 -9.93
C LEU A 133 -0.96 -3.63 -10.48
N GLN A 134 -1.81 -4.46 -11.10
CA GLN A 134 -1.35 -5.67 -11.78
C GLN A 134 -0.38 -5.36 -12.93
N LYS A 135 -0.64 -4.29 -13.67
CA LYS A 135 0.29 -3.82 -14.72
C LYS A 135 1.61 -3.32 -14.16
N ASN A 136 1.62 -2.75 -12.94
CA ASN A 136 2.84 -2.27 -12.28
C ASN A 136 3.57 -3.33 -11.45
N GLN A 137 2.92 -4.44 -11.07
CA GLN A 137 3.55 -5.51 -10.27
C GLN A 137 4.76 -6.16 -10.96
N PHE A 138 4.91 -6.02 -12.27
CA PHE A 138 6.01 -6.60 -13.04
C PHE A 138 6.97 -5.56 -13.64
N ARG A 139 6.83 -4.27 -13.32
CA ARG A 139 7.86 -3.30 -13.67
C ARG A 139 8.94 -3.28 -12.58
N TYR A 140 9.77 -4.31 -12.55
CA TYR A 140 11.09 -4.19 -11.96
C TYR A 140 11.78 -2.95 -12.55
N ARG A 141 12.57 -2.25 -11.73
CA ARG A 141 13.46 -1.20 -12.26
C ARG A 141 14.30 -1.82 -13.35
N GLU A 142 14.06 -1.42 -14.57
CA GLU A 142 14.81 -1.91 -15.73
C GLU A 142 16.20 -1.28 -15.80
N ARG A 143 16.42 -0.17 -15.09
CA ARG A 143 17.65 0.62 -15.13
C ARG A 143 17.96 1.23 -13.77
N PHE A 144 19.26 1.22 -13.45
CA PHE A 144 19.82 1.98 -12.34
C PHE A 144 20.62 3.15 -12.90
N LEU A 145 20.54 4.32 -12.25
CA LEU A 145 21.41 5.46 -12.45
C LEU A 145 22.43 5.46 -11.31
N LEU A 146 23.68 5.17 -11.60
CA LEU A 146 24.73 5.00 -10.61
C LEU A 146 25.78 6.08 -10.75
N PRO A 147 26.36 6.58 -9.65
CA PRO A 147 27.55 7.41 -9.70
C PRO A 147 28.71 6.64 -10.37
N TYR A 148 29.34 7.25 -11.34
CA TYR A 148 30.46 6.64 -12.05
C TYR A 148 31.46 7.70 -12.51
N ARG A 149 32.71 7.66 -12.02
CA ARG A 149 33.72 8.70 -12.25
C ARG A 149 33.18 10.11 -11.93
N ASP A 150 33.25 11.03 -12.85
CA ASP A 150 32.79 12.42 -12.69
C ASP A 150 31.33 12.64 -13.11
N GLY A 151 30.53 11.57 -13.20
CA GLY A 151 29.14 11.65 -13.66
C GLY A 151 28.28 10.48 -13.20
N TYR A 152 27.29 10.15 -14.03
CA TYR A 152 26.36 9.04 -13.78
C TYR A 152 26.34 8.08 -14.94
N LYS A 153 26.23 6.79 -14.66
CA LYS A 153 26.10 5.72 -15.65
C LYS A 153 24.74 5.03 -15.48
N THR A 154 24.01 4.89 -16.56
CA THR A 154 22.78 4.09 -16.58
C THR A 154 23.14 2.61 -16.83
N VAL A 155 22.73 1.73 -15.94
CA VAL A 155 22.91 0.28 -16.02
C VAL A 155 21.56 -0.38 -16.12
N ARG A 156 21.36 -1.26 -17.12
CA ARG A 156 20.14 -2.07 -17.22
C ARG A 156 20.23 -3.26 -16.27
N VAL A 157 19.09 -3.61 -15.66
CA VAL A 157 19.03 -4.80 -14.77
C VAL A 157 19.44 -6.08 -15.53
N SER A 158 19.06 -6.18 -16.81
CA SER A 158 19.47 -7.30 -17.69
C SER A 158 20.97 -7.44 -17.88
N ASP A 159 21.74 -6.37 -17.69
CA ASP A 159 23.18 -6.33 -17.87
C ASP A 159 23.94 -6.68 -16.59
N ILE A 160 23.23 -6.81 -15.46
CA ILE A 160 23.82 -7.13 -14.15
C ILE A 160 23.96 -8.65 -14.02
N ASN A 161 25.19 -9.10 -13.79
CA ASN A 161 25.48 -10.50 -13.50
C ASN A 161 25.16 -10.83 -12.03
N HIS A 162 25.76 -10.08 -11.10
CA HIS A 162 25.49 -10.21 -9.66
C HIS A 162 25.82 -8.91 -8.92
N ILE A 163 25.40 -8.86 -7.67
CA ILE A 163 25.63 -7.73 -6.76
C ILE A 163 26.57 -8.22 -5.64
N GLU A 164 27.64 -7.49 -5.41
CA GLU A 164 28.60 -7.76 -4.34
C GLU A 164 28.59 -6.65 -3.30
N LEU A 165 28.83 -7.01 -2.07
CA LEU A 165 29.09 -6.07 -0.98
C LEU A 165 30.55 -6.23 -0.52
N GLU A 166 31.37 -5.23 -0.79
CA GLU A 166 32.76 -5.20 -0.38
C GLU A 166 33.05 -3.89 0.37
N ASN A 167 33.66 -3.98 1.56
CA ASN A 167 34.02 -2.83 2.40
C ASN A 167 32.89 -1.80 2.59
N LYS A 168 31.66 -2.25 2.85
CA LYS A 168 30.42 -1.44 2.97
C LYS A 168 30.00 -0.71 1.68
N THR A 169 30.62 -1.05 0.55
CA THR A 169 30.26 -0.50 -0.78
C THR A 169 29.60 -1.59 -1.59
N VAL A 170 28.49 -1.26 -2.24
CA VAL A 170 27.77 -2.17 -3.13
C VAL A 170 28.31 -2.01 -4.55
N TYR A 171 28.76 -3.11 -5.14
CA TYR A 171 29.23 -3.16 -6.52
C TYR A 171 28.24 -3.95 -7.38
N LEU A 172 27.97 -3.44 -8.58
CA LEU A 172 27.23 -4.15 -9.61
C LEU A 172 28.22 -4.73 -10.63
N ARG A 173 28.30 -6.06 -10.69
CA ARG A 173 29.12 -6.75 -11.71
C ARG A 173 28.28 -6.95 -12.96
N LEU A 174 28.78 -6.46 -14.08
CA LEU A 174 28.07 -6.52 -15.35
C LEU A 174 28.51 -7.77 -16.15
N ASN A 175 27.61 -8.25 -17.03
CA ASN A 175 27.85 -9.41 -17.89
C ASN A 175 29.06 -9.24 -18.81
N ASN A 176 29.47 -8.00 -19.09
CA ASN A 176 30.63 -7.68 -19.91
C ASN A 176 31.97 -7.58 -19.14
N GLY A 177 32.00 -7.99 -17.87
CA GLY A 177 33.16 -7.99 -17.01
C GLY A 177 33.60 -6.63 -16.47
N THR A 178 32.81 -5.57 -16.66
CA THR A 178 33.03 -4.26 -16.04
C THR A 178 32.25 -4.13 -14.72
N SER A 179 32.81 -3.39 -13.80
CA SER A 179 32.20 -3.06 -12.49
C SER A 179 32.10 -1.54 -12.34
#